data_b579bd4641ac6f454c2da7d1acf6853e
#
_entry.id   b579bd4641ac6f454c2da7d1acf6853e
#
_cell.length_a   1.000
_cell.length_b   1.000
_cell.length_c   1.000
_cell.angle_alpha   90.00
_cell.angle_beta   90.00
_cell.angle_gamma   90.00
#
_symmetry.space_group_name_H-M   'P 1'
#
loop_
_entity.id
_entity.type
_entity.pdbx_description
1 polymer ?
#
loop_
_entity_poly.entity_id
_entity_poly.type
_entity_poly.pdbx_seq_one_letter_code
_entity_poly.pdbx_strand_id
1 'polypeptide(L)'
;MSTGLQIQSSNGNKIDGTGSATLKANDNLKYRSKITRKDMERLIIGFCGGTGSGKTTLAKRVIDAVGGDGVLVSMDCYYTDHREMPFEERAKINYDHPNAFDTDLLISHLKDLKAGKSIMHPTYDFSNHVRGEEWLKLDSAKVIVVEGILLFENQDLVDMLDIKIFVDTDADVRILRRLVRDVKERGRNLDSVVKQYLTTVKPMHERFVEPSKRIADVIVPVGGHNDVAFNMIINTIKRKIAEQE
;
A
#
# COMPACT_ATOMS: atom_id res chain seq x y z
N MET A 1 -37.99 20.52 48.42
CA MET A 1 -36.99 21.54 48.12
C MET A 1 -36.18 21.03 46.93
N SER A 2 -36.52 21.54 45.75
CA SER A 2 -35.96 21.11 44.48
C SER A 2 -35.11 22.27 43.94
N THR A 3 -33.81 22.10 43.86
CA THR A 3 -32.90 23.06 43.28
C THR A 3 -32.67 22.74 41.84
N GLY A 4 -33.32 23.52 40.93
CA GLY A 4 -33.09 23.45 39.50
C GLY A 4 -31.78 24.11 39.09
N LEU A 5 -31.01 23.40 38.31
CA LEU A 5 -29.85 23.93 37.63
C LEU A 5 -30.26 24.59 36.33
N GLN A 6 -30.10 25.89 36.21
CA GLN A 6 -30.28 26.61 34.94
C GLN A 6 -28.97 26.57 34.15
N ILE A 7 -29.02 26.01 32.95
CA ILE A 7 -27.95 26.13 31.95
C ILE A 7 -28.37 27.24 31.00
N GLN A 8 -27.64 28.33 30.99
CA GLN A 8 -27.78 29.41 30.00
C GLN A 8 -27.16 28.97 28.69
N SER A 9 -27.96 28.86 27.62
CA SER A 9 -27.46 28.71 26.24
C SER A 9 -27.49 30.10 25.61
N SER A 10 -26.31 30.57 25.28
CA SER A 10 -26.08 31.74 24.43
C SER A 10 -26.10 31.31 22.96
N ASN A 11 -27.27 31.26 22.33
CA ASN A 11 -27.47 31.48 20.90
C ASN A 11 -28.97 31.42 20.62
N GLY A 12 -29.52 32.57 20.26
CA GLY A 12 -30.92 32.73 20.01
C GLY A 12 -31.39 32.02 18.75
N ASN A 13 -32.11 30.90 18.98
CA ASN A 13 -33.03 30.37 18.00
C ASN A 13 -34.33 30.04 18.73
N LYS A 14 -35.42 30.72 18.37
CA LYS A 14 -36.77 30.40 18.79
C LYS A 14 -37.12 28.99 18.28
N ILE A 15 -37.58 28.15 19.18
CA ILE A 15 -38.16 26.84 18.87
C ILE A 15 -39.69 27.02 18.87
N ASP A 16 -40.30 26.92 17.71
CA ASP A 16 -41.75 26.73 17.63
C ASP A 16 -42.05 25.23 17.69
N GLY A 17 -43.06 24.93 18.47
CA GLY A 17 -43.36 23.61 18.99
C GLY A 17 -44.05 22.66 18.01
N THR A 18 -43.42 22.28 16.89
CA THR A 18 -43.80 21.12 16.10
C THR A 18 -42.54 20.36 15.69
N GLY A 19 -42.22 19.31 16.45
CA GLY A 19 -41.04 18.51 16.30
C GLY A 19 -40.99 17.73 14.99
N SER A 20 -40.34 18.30 13.97
CA SER A 20 -39.80 17.59 12.85
C SER A 20 -38.41 18.17 12.56
N ALA A 21 -37.37 17.53 13.07
CA ALA A 21 -35.99 17.86 12.75
C ALA A 21 -35.69 17.34 11.36
N THR A 22 -35.91 18.14 10.34
CA THR A 22 -35.37 17.92 9.00
C THR A 22 -33.86 18.22 9.05
N LEU A 23 -33.06 17.21 9.21
CA LEU A 23 -31.62 17.28 9.00
C LEU A 23 -31.38 17.74 7.56
N LYS A 24 -30.90 18.96 7.39
CA LYS A 24 -30.53 19.50 6.09
C LYS A 24 -29.34 18.66 5.56
N ALA A 25 -29.60 17.91 4.48
CA ALA A 25 -28.67 17.04 3.78
C ALA A 25 -27.49 17.77 3.09
N ASN A 26 -27.20 19.02 3.44
CA ASN A 26 -26.26 19.85 2.67
C ASN A 26 -24.86 20.03 3.28
N ASP A 27 -24.59 19.55 4.50
CA ASP A 27 -23.28 19.78 5.12
C ASP A 27 -22.27 18.64 4.90
N ASN A 28 -22.70 17.47 4.39
CA ASN A 28 -21.80 16.35 4.09
C ASN A 28 -21.19 16.41 2.68
N LEU A 29 -21.46 17.42 1.88
CA LEU A 29 -20.90 17.57 0.52
C LEU A 29 -19.68 18.46 0.45
N LYS A 30 -19.22 19.06 1.55
CA LYS A 30 -18.04 19.94 1.56
C LYS A 30 -16.70 19.21 1.73
N TYR A 31 -16.71 17.91 1.96
CA TYR A 31 -15.49 17.08 2.00
C TYR A 31 -15.14 16.38 0.67
N ARG A 32 -15.78 16.73 -0.43
CA ARG A 32 -15.20 16.51 -1.74
C ARG A 32 -14.07 17.53 -1.92
N SER A 33 -12.86 17.16 -1.49
CA SER A 33 -11.62 17.84 -1.85
C SER A 33 -11.67 18.20 -3.32
N LYS A 34 -11.29 19.45 -3.63
CA LYS A 34 -11.04 19.91 -5.00
C LYS A 34 -9.87 19.13 -5.58
N ILE A 35 -10.11 17.92 -6.05
CA ILE A 35 -9.23 17.23 -6.99
C ILE A 35 -9.52 17.95 -8.31
N THR A 36 -8.62 18.85 -8.68
CA THR A 36 -8.73 19.49 -9.99
C THR A 36 -8.45 18.45 -11.07
N ARG A 37 -9.25 18.44 -12.14
CA ARG A 37 -9.15 17.51 -13.29
C ARG A 37 -7.74 17.33 -13.86
N LYS A 38 -6.84 18.25 -13.58
CA LYS A 38 -5.46 18.28 -14.10
C LYS A 38 -4.49 17.33 -13.35
N ASP A 39 -4.85 16.90 -12.12
CA ASP A 39 -4.00 16.03 -11.29
C ASP A 39 -4.34 14.53 -11.45
N MET A 40 -5.33 14.19 -12.28
CA MET A 40 -5.84 12.81 -12.45
C MET A 40 -5.35 12.11 -13.73
N GLU A 41 -4.33 12.63 -14.40
CA GLU A 41 -3.81 12.00 -15.64
C GLU A 41 -3.16 10.61 -15.40
N ARG A 42 -2.78 10.24 -14.17
CA ARG A 42 -2.20 8.94 -13.82
C ARG A 42 -2.67 8.47 -12.45
N LEU A 43 -3.23 7.27 -12.43
CA LEU A 43 -3.76 6.65 -11.22
C LEU A 43 -2.65 5.86 -10.51
N ILE A 44 -2.35 6.20 -9.25
CA ILE A 44 -1.42 5.44 -8.41
C ILE A 44 -2.21 4.55 -7.45
N ILE A 45 -1.99 3.23 -7.53
CA ILE A 45 -2.67 2.24 -6.71
C ILE A 45 -1.66 1.52 -5.84
N GLY A 46 -1.83 1.60 -4.52
CA GLY A 46 -0.98 0.93 -3.55
C GLY A 46 -1.54 -0.40 -3.08
N PHE A 47 -0.73 -1.46 -3.17
CA PHE A 47 -1.02 -2.77 -2.58
C PHE A 47 -0.11 -3.03 -1.39
N CYS A 48 -0.67 -3.03 -0.19
CA CYS A 48 0.02 -3.36 1.04
C CYS A 48 -0.48 -4.70 1.62
N GLY A 49 0.27 -5.25 2.55
CA GLY A 49 -0.09 -6.50 3.22
C GLY A 49 1.14 -7.32 3.60
N GLY A 50 0.98 -8.23 4.58
CA GLY A 50 2.09 -9.01 5.10
C GLY A 50 2.80 -9.87 4.06
N THR A 51 4.03 -10.26 4.36
CA THR A 51 4.74 -11.24 3.54
C THR A 51 3.91 -12.51 3.37
N GLY A 52 3.82 -13.05 2.14
CA GLY A 52 2.99 -14.21 1.83
C GLY A 52 1.49 -13.95 1.72
N SER A 53 1.00 -12.70 1.86
CA SER A 53 -0.43 -12.38 1.74
C SER A 53 -0.97 -12.54 0.31
N GLY A 54 -0.12 -12.47 -0.71
CA GLY A 54 -0.53 -12.50 -2.11
C GLY A 54 -0.70 -11.11 -2.75
N LYS A 55 -0.20 -10.03 -2.09
CA LYS A 55 -0.23 -8.67 -2.62
C LYS A 55 0.40 -8.56 -4.01
N THR A 56 1.61 -9.11 -4.20
CA THR A 56 2.32 -9.12 -5.49
C THR A 56 1.53 -9.89 -6.57
N THR A 57 0.88 -11.00 -6.19
CA THR A 57 0.03 -11.77 -7.10
C THR A 57 -1.16 -10.93 -7.57
N LEU A 58 -1.84 -10.23 -6.66
CA LEU A 58 -2.97 -9.37 -6.99
C LEU A 58 -2.53 -8.17 -7.84
N ALA A 59 -1.42 -7.53 -7.47
CA ALA A 59 -0.84 -6.41 -8.22
C ALA A 59 -0.50 -6.81 -9.67
N LYS A 60 0.16 -7.96 -9.87
CA LYS A 60 0.45 -8.50 -11.22
C LYS A 60 -0.81 -8.79 -12.02
N ARG A 61 -1.83 -9.41 -11.41
CA ARG A 61 -3.12 -9.65 -12.08
C ARG A 61 -3.78 -8.36 -12.54
N VAL A 62 -3.68 -7.29 -11.76
CA VAL A 62 -4.20 -5.97 -12.14
C VAL A 62 -3.43 -5.42 -13.34
N ILE A 63 -2.10 -5.49 -13.32
CA ILE A 63 -1.25 -5.06 -14.45
C ILE A 63 -1.60 -5.85 -15.72
N ASP A 64 -1.70 -7.18 -15.63
CA ASP A 64 -2.05 -8.03 -16.75
C ASP A 64 -3.41 -7.64 -17.36
N ALA A 65 -4.39 -7.27 -16.52
CA ALA A 65 -5.74 -6.90 -16.93
C ALA A 65 -5.87 -5.49 -17.52
N VAL A 66 -4.97 -4.56 -17.17
CA VAL A 66 -4.89 -3.21 -17.79
C VAL A 66 -3.93 -3.17 -18.98
N GLY A 67 -3.08 -4.19 -19.13
CA GLY A 67 -2.18 -4.32 -20.28
C GLY A 67 -1.19 -3.16 -20.38
N GLY A 68 -1.01 -2.62 -21.58
CA GLY A 68 -0.05 -1.54 -21.86
C GLY A 68 -0.34 -0.22 -21.14
N ASP A 69 -1.51 -0.08 -20.52
CA ASP A 69 -1.85 1.10 -19.71
C ASP A 69 -1.31 1.02 -18.26
N GLY A 70 -0.62 -0.05 -17.89
CA GLY A 70 -0.15 -0.30 -16.53
C GLY A 70 1.36 -0.44 -16.39
N VAL A 71 1.92 0.07 -15.26
CA VAL A 71 3.30 -0.18 -14.84
C VAL A 71 3.33 -0.62 -13.38
N LEU A 72 4.18 -1.61 -13.05
CA LEU A 72 4.36 -2.14 -11.69
C LEU A 72 5.67 -1.68 -11.08
N VAL A 73 5.58 -1.12 -9.89
CA VAL A 73 6.73 -0.74 -9.06
C VAL A 73 6.70 -1.59 -7.79
N SER A 74 7.75 -2.38 -7.55
CA SER A 74 7.89 -3.16 -6.32
C SER A 74 8.76 -2.44 -5.31
N MET A 75 8.23 -2.16 -4.13
CA MET A 75 8.98 -1.56 -3.03
C MET A 75 10.16 -2.45 -2.60
N ASP A 76 10.03 -3.78 -2.74
CA ASP A 76 11.09 -4.73 -2.37
C ASP A 76 12.39 -4.53 -3.20
N CYS A 77 12.35 -3.79 -4.31
CA CYS A 77 13.53 -3.39 -5.07
C CYS A 77 14.23 -2.14 -4.51
N TYR A 78 13.61 -1.44 -3.57
CA TYR A 78 14.12 -0.20 -2.99
C TYR A 78 14.76 -0.39 -1.61
N TYR A 79 15.20 -1.58 -1.26
CA TYR A 79 16.05 -1.73 -0.09
C TYR A 79 17.31 -0.88 -0.22
N THR A 80 17.74 -0.29 0.90
CA THR A 80 19.01 0.45 0.97
C THR A 80 20.16 -0.46 0.53
N ASP A 81 21.04 0.09 -0.30
CA ASP A 81 22.18 -0.67 -0.81
C ASP A 81 23.28 -0.75 0.26
N HIS A 82 23.62 -1.96 0.65
CA HIS A 82 24.64 -2.26 1.65
C HIS A 82 25.81 -3.05 1.05
N ARG A 83 26.13 -2.87 -0.25
CA ARG A 83 27.18 -3.64 -0.94
C ARG A 83 28.56 -3.52 -0.29
N GLU A 84 28.84 -2.40 0.37
CA GLU A 84 30.09 -2.16 1.08
C GLU A 84 30.23 -2.98 2.39
N MET A 85 29.12 -3.53 2.90
CA MET A 85 29.12 -4.37 4.10
C MET A 85 29.42 -5.83 3.74
N PRO A 86 30.15 -6.59 4.58
CA PRO A 86 30.28 -8.04 4.45
C PRO A 86 28.91 -8.74 4.45
N PHE A 87 28.81 -9.86 3.72
CA PHE A 87 27.54 -10.60 3.60
C PHE A 87 26.96 -11.00 4.97
N GLU A 88 27.81 -11.45 5.91
CA GLU A 88 27.40 -11.89 7.24
C GLU A 88 26.76 -10.77 8.06
N GLU A 89 27.10 -9.53 7.79
CA GLU A 89 26.49 -8.36 8.43
C GLU A 89 25.20 -7.96 7.73
N ARG A 90 25.18 -7.95 6.39
CA ARG A 90 23.95 -7.71 5.62
C ARG A 90 22.85 -8.71 5.98
N ALA A 91 23.21 -9.98 6.15
CA ALA A 91 22.28 -11.03 6.53
C ALA A 91 21.64 -10.84 7.92
N LYS A 92 22.18 -9.96 8.78
CA LYS A 92 21.63 -9.62 10.11
C LYS A 92 20.71 -8.40 10.09
N ILE A 93 20.67 -7.64 8.99
CA ILE A 93 19.83 -6.46 8.87
C ILE A 93 18.35 -6.85 8.96
N ASN A 94 17.57 -6.02 9.64
CA ASN A 94 16.13 -6.18 9.72
C ASN A 94 15.45 -5.57 8.49
N TYR A 95 15.29 -6.36 7.45
CA TYR A 95 14.64 -5.97 6.20
C TYR A 95 13.12 -5.79 6.28
N ASP A 96 12.52 -6.08 7.42
CA ASP A 96 11.09 -5.84 7.68
C ASP A 96 10.86 -4.52 8.47
N HIS A 97 11.93 -3.73 8.74
CA HIS A 97 11.85 -2.43 9.40
C HIS A 97 11.80 -1.30 8.35
N PRO A 98 11.02 -0.21 8.56
CA PRO A 98 10.95 0.92 7.63
C PRO A 98 12.29 1.49 7.20
N ASN A 99 13.26 1.59 8.12
CA ASN A 99 14.61 2.11 7.83
C ASN A 99 15.44 1.24 6.87
N ALA A 100 14.96 0.04 6.49
CA ALA A 100 15.64 -0.78 5.51
C ALA A 100 15.42 -0.33 4.08
N PHE A 101 14.50 0.61 3.84
CA PHE A 101 14.10 1.05 2.51
C PHE A 101 14.61 2.46 2.19
N ASP A 102 15.04 2.63 0.95
CA ASP A 102 15.30 3.93 0.32
C ASP A 102 13.95 4.54 -0.14
N THR A 103 13.19 5.00 0.84
CA THR A 103 11.83 5.52 0.63
C THR A 103 11.86 6.81 -0.18
N ASP A 104 12.89 7.64 -0.02
CA ASP A 104 13.03 8.90 -0.76
C ASP A 104 13.20 8.64 -2.25
N LEU A 105 13.98 7.62 -2.64
CA LEU A 105 14.13 7.21 -4.03
C LEU A 105 12.79 6.70 -4.60
N LEU A 106 12.05 5.88 -3.84
CA LEU A 106 10.73 5.39 -4.26
C LEU A 106 9.76 6.55 -4.49
N ILE A 107 9.69 7.51 -3.56
CA ILE A 107 8.85 8.71 -3.68
C ILE A 107 9.23 9.53 -4.92
N SER A 108 10.52 9.73 -5.14
CA SER A 108 11.02 10.45 -6.32
C SER A 108 10.59 9.77 -7.61
N HIS A 109 10.74 8.45 -7.69
CA HIS A 109 10.34 7.67 -8.86
C HIS A 109 8.82 7.69 -9.09
N LEU A 110 8.01 7.59 -8.05
CA LEU A 110 6.55 7.71 -8.18
C LEU A 110 6.12 9.11 -8.65
N LYS A 111 6.78 10.17 -8.19
CA LYS A 111 6.56 11.55 -8.68
C LYS A 111 6.90 11.68 -10.16
N ASP A 112 8.01 11.12 -10.60
CA ASP A 112 8.40 11.15 -12.02
C ASP A 112 7.44 10.34 -12.88
N LEU A 113 7.05 9.14 -12.47
CA LEU A 113 6.02 8.35 -13.17
C LEU A 113 4.68 9.10 -13.22
N LYS A 114 4.23 9.72 -12.12
CA LYS A 114 3.00 10.51 -12.09
C LYS A 114 3.08 11.73 -13.04
N ALA A 115 4.26 12.30 -13.20
CA ALA A 115 4.51 13.38 -14.16
C ALA A 115 4.67 12.90 -15.62
N GLY A 116 4.56 11.62 -15.91
CA GLY A 116 4.70 11.05 -17.25
C GLY A 116 6.11 10.77 -17.70
N LYS A 117 7.08 10.82 -16.80
CA LYS A 117 8.48 10.54 -17.12
C LYS A 117 8.80 9.06 -16.91
N SER A 118 9.79 8.57 -17.64
CA SER A 118 10.39 7.25 -17.38
C SER A 118 11.31 7.32 -16.17
N ILE A 119 11.47 6.20 -15.48
CA ILE A 119 12.43 6.04 -14.39
C ILE A 119 13.41 4.90 -14.68
N MET A 120 14.52 4.90 -13.97
CA MET A 120 15.39 3.73 -13.87
C MET A 120 15.07 3.01 -12.56
N HIS A 121 14.29 1.93 -12.67
CA HIS A 121 13.83 1.13 -11.52
C HIS A 121 14.97 0.23 -11.05
N PRO A 122 15.37 0.26 -9.77
CA PRO A 122 16.38 -0.63 -9.25
C PRO A 122 15.95 -2.09 -9.31
N THR A 123 16.91 -3.00 -9.36
CA THR A 123 16.70 -4.43 -9.09
C THR A 123 17.29 -4.81 -7.74
N TYR A 124 16.92 -5.96 -7.20
CA TYR A 124 17.42 -6.41 -5.91
C TYR A 124 17.72 -7.92 -5.91
N ASP A 125 18.93 -8.27 -5.49
CA ASP A 125 19.35 -9.64 -5.28
C ASP A 125 19.05 -10.09 -3.84
N PHE A 126 17.96 -10.84 -3.70
CA PHE A 126 17.51 -11.36 -2.41
C PHE A 126 18.43 -12.43 -1.81
N SER A 127 19.26 -13.07 -2.61
CA SER A 127 20.21 -14.09 -2.14
C SER A 127 21.44 -13.46 -1.51
N ASN A 128 21.90 -12.35 -2.08
CA ASN A 128 23.08 -11.63 -1.63
C ASN A 128 22.77 -10.38 -0.80
N HIS A 129 21.49 -10.02 -0.63
CA HIS A 129 21.05 -8.84 0.09
C HIS A 129 21.70 -7.54 -0.40
N VAL A 130 21.70 -7.33 -1.72
CA VAL A 130 22.26 -6.13 -2.37
C VAL A 130 21.35 -5.62 -3.46
N ARG A 131 21.38 -4.32 -3.71
CA ARG A 131 20.78 -3.74 -4.91
C ARG A 131 21.50 -4.25 -6.15
N GLY A 132 20.75 -4.67 -7.18
CA GLY A 132 21.34 -5.16 -8.41
C GLY A 132 22.13 -4.07 -9.16
N GLU A 133 23.07 -4.49 -9.98
CA GLU A 133 23.86 -3.57 -10.82
C GLU A 133 23.04 -3.01 -11.98
N GLU A 134 22.17 -3.86 -12.56
CA GLU A 134 21.29 -3.46 -13.65
C GLU A 134 20.01 -2.82 -13.12
N TRP A 135 19.68 -1.65 -13.67
CA TRP A 135 18.44 -0.95 -13.41
C TRP A 135 17.55 -1.03 -14.66
N LEU A 136 16.27 -1.25 -14.47
CA LEU A 136 15.34 -1.43 -15.56
C LEU A 136 14.65 -0.10 -15.90
N LYS A 137 14.68 0.29 -17.17
CA LYS A 137 13.89 1.44 -17.60
C LYS A 137 12.40 1.07 -17.52
N LEU A 138 11.63 1.84 -16.74
CA LEU A 138 10.17 1.77 -16.71
C LEU A 138 9.61 3.07 -17.28
N ASP A 139 8.80 2.93 -18.33
CA ASP A 139 8.06 4.05 -18.89
C ASP A 139 6.79 4.28 -18.08
N SER A 140 6.38 5.55 -17.96
CA SER A 140 5.14 5.88 -17.26
C SER A 140 3.92 5.35 -18.02
N ALA A 141 2.87 5.01 -17.29
CA ALA A 141 1.61 4.51 -17.80
C ALA A 141 0.41 5.21 -17.14
N LYS A 142 -0.81 5.03 -17.66
CA LYS A 142 -2.05 5.60 -17.06
C LYS A 142 -2.30 5.07 -15.64
N VAL A 143 -1.92 3.81 -15.38
CA VAL A 143 -2.06 3.14 -14.09
C VAL A 143 -0.67 2.77 -13.55
N ILE A 144 -0.31 3.32 -12.43
CA ILE A 144 0.92 3.01 -11.70
C ILE A 144 0.51 2.16 -10.51
N VAL A 145 0.92 0.90 -10.50
CA VAL A 145 0.71 0.00 -9.37
C VAL A 145 1.99 -0.05 -8.56
N VAL A 146 1.91 0.25 -7.28
CA VAL A 146 3.03 0.09 -6.35
C VAL A 146 2.65 -0.92 -5.26
N GLU A 147 3.56 -1.86 -4.95
CA GLU A 147 3.29 -2.89 -3.94
C GLU A 147 4.45 -3.01 -2.95
N GLY A 148 4.13 -3.27 -1.69
CA GLY A 148 5.13 -3.48 -0.65
C GLY A 148 4.54 -3.75 0.72
N ILE A 149 5.35 -4.36 1.60
CA ILE A 149 4.90 -4.70 2.97
C ILE A 149 4.74 -3.48 3.87
N LEU A 150 5.52 -2.41 3.63
CA LEU A 150 5.56 -1.18 4.44
C LEU A 150 5.07 0.05 3.66
N LEU A 151 4.37 -0.17 2.55
CA LEU A 151 3.93 0.91 1.67
C LEU A 151 3.04 1.95 2.37
N PHE A 152 2.26 1.54 3.36
CA PHE A 152 1.34 2.41 4.10
C PHE A 152 1.92 2.95 5.42
N GLU A 153 3.21 2.71 5.68
CA GLU A 153 3.88 3.17 6.89
C GLU A 153 4.38 4.61 6.77
N ASN A 154 4.78 5.02 5.57
CA ASN A 154 5.26 6.38 5.30
C ASN A 154 4.11 7.27 4.77
N GLN A 155 3.86 8.40 5.44
CA GLN A 155 2.75 9.29 5.11
C GLN A 155 2.89 9.93 3.72
N ASP A 156 4.10 10.29 3.30
CA ASP A 156 4.32 10.89 1.97
C ASP A 156 4.01 9.90 0.85
N LEU A 157 4.27 8.60 1.05
CA LEU A 157 3.83 7.56 0.12
C LEU A 157 2.31 7.43 0.12
N VAL A 158 1.69 7.38 1.30
CA VAL A 158 0.23 7.25 1.45
C VAL A 158 -0.51 8.38 0.73
N ASP A 159 -0.02 9.61 0.86
CA ASP A 159 -0.63 10.80 0.26
C ASP A 159 -0.55 10.81 -1.28
N MET A 160 0.37 10.03 -1.86
CA MET A 160 0.47 9.86 -3.31
C MET A 160 -0.51 8.85 -3.88
N LEU A 161 -1.07 7.96 -3.05
CA LEU A 161 -1.90 6.85 -3.48
C LEU A 161 -3.37 7.28 -3.68
N ASP A 162 -3.89 7.09 -4.87
CA ASP A 162 -5.29 7.36 -5.21
C ASP A 162 -6.23 6.23 -4.74
N ILE A 163 -5.71 4.99 -4.66
CA ILE A 163 -6.43 3.82 -4.12
C ILE A 163 -5.46 3.02 -3.26
N LYS A 164 -5.86 2.72 -2.03
CA LYS A 164 -5.09 1.96 -1.04
C LYS A 164 -5.75 0.62 -0.78
N ILE A 165 -5.08 -0.47 -1.16
CA ILE A 165 -5.59 -1.83 -1.05
C ILE A 165 -4.72 -2.61 -0.07
N PHE A 166 -5.32 -3.12 1.00
CA PHE A 166 -4.64 -4.03 1.92
C PHE A 166 -5.05 -5.47 1.61
N VAL A 167 -4.06 -6.33 1.32
CA VAL A 167 -4.27 -7.76 1.06
C VAL A 167 -4.12 -8.52 2.37
N ASP A 168 -5.27 -8.96 2.90
CA ASP A 168 -5.39 -9.61 4.19
C ASP A 168 -5.48 -11.13 4.02
N THR A 169 -4.57 -11.85 4.66
CA THR A 169 -4.51 -13.31 4.64
C THR A 169 -4.05 -13.77 6.02
N ASP A 170 -4.64 -14.82 6.53
CA ASP A 170 -4.33 -15.38 7.85
C ASP A 170 -2.84 -15.70 8.00
N ALA A 171 -2.32 -15.52 9.22
CA ALA A 171 -0.88 -15.59 9.48
C ALA A 171 -0.30 -16.99 9.22
N ASP A 172 -1.04 -18.05 9.49
CA ASP A 172 -0.66 -19.44 9.23
C ASP A 172 -0.52 -19.72 7.73
N VAL A 173 -1.46 -19.24 6.91
CA VAL A 173 -1.38 -19.33 5.45
C VAL A 173 -0.21 -18.54 4.91
N ARG A 174 0.02 -17.31 5.43
CA ARG A 174 1.14 -16.46 5.01
C ARG A 174 2.49 -17.10 5.31
N ILE A 175 2.67 -17.68 6.51
CA ILE A 175 3.95 -18.32 6.86
C ILE A 175 4.22 -19.57 6.02
N LEU A 176 3.20 -20.38 5.74
CA LEU A 176 3.35 -21.54 4.86
C LEU A 176 3.77 -21.14 3.45
N ARG A 177 3.14 -20.13 2.86
CA ARG A 177 3.50 -19.59 1.55
C ARG A 177 4.93 -19.04 1.53
N ARG A 178 5.32 -18.29 2.59
CA ARG A 178 6.69 -17.76 2.74
C ARG A 178 7.72 -18.90 2.85
N LEU A 179 7.46 -19.92 3.66
CA LEU A 179 8.36 -21.07 3.80
C LEU A 179 8.61 -21.74 2.46
N VAL A 180 7.54 -22.05 1.72
CA VAL A 180 7.64 -22.71 0.41
C VAL A 180 8.46 -21.86 -0.56
N ARG A 181 8.16 -20.56 -0.67
CA ARG A 181 8.87 -19.64 -1.54
C ARG A 181 10.35 -19.50 -1.17
N ASP A 182 10.63 -19.20 0.11
CA ASP A 182 11.99 -18.89 0.54
C ASP A 182 12.92 -20.12 0.46
N VAL A 183 12.38 -21.33 0.69
CA VAL A 183 13.14 -22.57 0.53
C VAL A 183 13.33 -22.96 -0.95
N LYS A 184 12.24 -22.92 -1.76
CA LYS A 184 12.29 -23.41 -3.14
C LYS A 184 12.89 -22.40 -4.13
N GLU A 185 12.61 -21.12 -3.94
CA GLU A 185 12.95 -20.08 -4.93
C GLU A 185 14.16 -19.23 -4.52
N ARG A 186 14.43 -19.09 -3.20
CA ARG A 186 15.51 -18.27 -2.65
C ARG A 186 16.65 -19.09 -2.03
N GLY A 187 16.60 -20.44 -2.12
CA GLY A 187 17.65 -21.34 -1.65
C GLY A 187 17.92 -21.33 -0.15
N ARG A 188 16.97 -20.83 0.66
CA ARG A 188 17.13 -20.72 2.11
C ARG A 188 16.83 -22.07 2.81
N ASN A 189 17.49 -22.33 3.93
CA ASN A 189 17.13 -23.47 4.75
C ASN A 189 15.91 -23.14 5.66
N LEU A 190 15.15 -24.20 6.01
CA LEU A 190 13.91 -24.08 6.80
C LEU A 190 14.14 -23.40 8.14
N ASP A 191 15.18 -23.81 8.89
CA ASP A 191 15.46 -23.27 10.24
C ASP A 191 15.75 -21.77 10.20
N SER A 192 16.50 -21.32 9.19
CA SER A 192 16.79 -19.90 8.96
C SER A 192 15.51 -19.11 8.71
N VAL A 193 14.57 -19.63 7.90
CA VAL A 193 13.31 -18.94 7.61
C VAL A 193 12.42 -18.89 8.85
N VAL A 194 12.30 -19.97 9.60
CA VAL A 194 11.53 -20.04 10.85
C VAL A 194 12.11 -19.09 11.90
N LYS A 195 13.42 -19.12 12.11
CA LYS A 195 14.09 -18.23 13.05
C LYS A 195 13.83 -16.76 12.70
N GLN A 196 14.05 -16.37 11.44
CA GLN A 196 13.82 -15.00 10.99
C GLN A 196 12.34 -14.59 11.15
N TYR A 197 11.41 -15.50 10.85
CA TYR A 197 9.99 -15.21 11.02
C TYR A 197 9.64 -14.86 12.46
N LEU A 198 10.12 -15.65 13.41
CA LEU A 198 9.82 -15.46 14.84
C LEU A 198 10.52 -14.24 15.42
N THR A 199 11.77 -14.00 15.03
CA THR A 199 12.60 -12.95 15.64
C THR A 199 12.44 -11.58 14.98
N THR A 200 12.04 -11.53 13.72
CA THR A 200 12.02 -10.29 12.92
C THR A 200 10.69 -10.06 12.25
N VAL A 201 10.28 -10.96 11.36
CA VAL A 201 9.13 -10.75 10.47
C VAL A 201 7.83 -10.56 11.23
N LYS A 202 7.53 -11.47 12.17
CA LYS A 202 6.30 -11.39 12.98
C LYS A 202 6.26 -10.12 13.85
N PRO A 203 7.29 -9.79 14.65
CA PRO A 203 7.29 -8.55 15.42
C PRO A 203 7.15 -7.28 14.57
N MET A 204 7.80 -7.22 13.41
CA MET A 204 7.69 -6.07 12.50
C MET A 204 6.32 -6.00 11.82
N HIS A 205 5.75 -7.15 11.46
CA HIS A 205 4.39 -7.20 10.94
C HIS A 205 3.37 -6.65 11.96
N GLU A 206 3.44 -7.09 13.20
CA GLU A 206 2.55 -6.64 14.28
C GLU A 206 2.73 -5.14 14.59
N ARG A 207 3.96 -4.63 14.46
CA ARG A 207 4.27 -3.25 14.76
C ARG A 207 3.91 -2.27 13.64
N PHE A 208 4.17 -2.61 12.39
CA PHE A 208 4.09 -1.67 11.27
C PHE A 208 3.04 -2.08 10.23
N VAL A 209 2.98 -3.36 9.83
CA VAL A 209 2.14 -3.79 8.72
C VAL A 209 0.67 -3.90 9.15
N GLU A 210 0.38 -4.62 10.23
CA GLU A 210 -0.99 -4.84 10.68
C GLU A 210 -1.72 -3.52 11.06
N PRO A 211 -1.10 -2.57 11.78
CA PRO A 211 -1.74 -1.29 12.05
C PRO A 211 -2.05 -0.47 10.81
N SER A 212 -1.24 -0.59 9.75
CA SER A 212 -1.41 0.14 8.50
C SER A 212 -2.66 -0.27 7.70
N LYS A 213 -3.23 -1.43 8.01
CA LYS A 213 -4.51 -1.91 7.45
C LYS A 213 -5.65 -0.89 7.61
N ARG A 214 -5.61 -0.06 8.65
CA ARG A 214 -6.63 0.97 8.94
C ARG A 214 -6.63 2.12 7.92
N ILE A 215 -5.56 2.30 7.17
CA ILE A 215 -5.41 3.35 6.16
C ILE A 215 -6.02 2.91 4.82
N ALA A 216 -6.21 1.61 4.62
CA ALA A 216 -6.69 1.07 3.36
C ALA A 216 -8.13 1.51 3.03
N ASP A 217 -8.37 1.86 1.77
CA ASP A 217 -9.71 2.10 1.23
C ASP A 217 -10.46 0.77 0.99
N VAL A 218 -9.70 -0.31 0.70
CA VAL A 218 -10.23 -1.66 0.44
C VAL A 218 -9.36 -2.71 1.13
N ILE A 219 -10.00 -3.62 1.85
CA ILE A 219 -9.35 -4.81 2.41
C ILE A 219 -9.78 -6.03 1.60
N VAL A 220 -8.80 -6.74 1.02
CA VAL A 220 -9.03 -7.94 0.20
C VAL A 220 -8.68 -9.19 1.02
N PRO A 221 -9.67 -9.96 1.47
CA PRO A 221 -9.43 -11.18 2.21
C PRO A 221 -8.95 -12.32 1.30
N VAL A 222 -8.33 -13.34 1.91
CA VAL A 222 -7.91 -14.60 1.25
C VAL A 222 -6.76 -14.44 0.23
N GLY A 223 -6.27 -13.21 0.03
CA GLY A 223 -5.09 -12.97 -0.79
C GLY A 223 -5.36 -12.78 -2.28
N GLY A 224 -4.29 -12.97 -3.09
CA GLY A 224 -4.24 -12.56 -4.49
C GLY A 224 -5.16 -13.30 -5.47
N HIS A 225 -5.83 -14.37 -5.04
CA HIS A 225 -6.75 -15.17 -5.86
C HIS A 225 -8.23 -14.91 -5.55
N ASN A 226 -8.56 -13.83 -4.84
CA ASN A 226 -9.94 -13.42 -4.63
C ASN A 226 -10.49 -12.77 -5.92
N ASP A 227 -11.18 -13.56 -6.73
CA ASP A 227 -11.68 -13.11 -8.03
C ASP A 227 -12.78 -12.07 -7.94
N VAL A 228 -13.60 -12.12 -6.87
CA VAL A 228 -14.64 -11.11 -6.64
C VAL A 228 -14.00 -9.76 -6.37
N ALA A 229 -13.07 -9.69 -5.43
CA ALA A 229 -12.35 -8.46 -5.13
C ALA A 229 -11.54 -7.97 -6.34
N PHE A 230 -10.86 -8.87 -7.06
CA PHE A 230 -10.14 -8.53 -8.29
C PHE A 230 -11.07 -7.87 -9.32
N ASN A 231 -12.24 -8.47 -9.61
CA ASN A 231 -13.19 -7.91 -10.56
C ASN A 231 -13.73 -6.53 -10.14
N MET A 232 -13.96 -6.32 -8.85
CA MET A 232 -14.37 -5.02 -8.32
C MET A 232 -13.28 -3.96 -8.52
N ILE A 233 -12.02 -4.31 -8.23
CA ILE A 233 -10.87 -3.43 -8.38
C ILE A 233 -10.68 -3.06 -9.85
N ILE A 234 -10.62 -4.06 -10.75
CA ILE A 234 -10.36 -3.80 -12.17
C ILE A 234 -11.47 -3.00 -12.84
N ASN A 235 -12.73 -3.23 -12.48
CA ASN A 235 -13.85 -2.44 -12.99
C ASN A 235 -13.76 -0.98 -12.52
N THR A 236 -13.34 -0.75 -11.27
CA THR A 236 -13.13 0.60 -10.76
C THR A 236 -11.99 1.32 -11.48
N ILE A 237 -10.88 0.62 -11.75
CA ILE A 237 -9.74 1.14 -12.51
C ILE A 237 -10.16 1.50 -13.93
N LYS A 238 -10.80 0.57 -14.65
CA LYS A 238 -11.25 0.78 -16.04
C LYS A 238 -12.21 1.96 -16.16
N ARG A 239 -13.14 2.10 -15.20
CA ARG A 239 -14.03 3.26 -15.15
C ARG A 239 -13.26 4.56 -14.96
N LYS A 240 -12.28 4.61 -14.03
CA LYS A 240 -11.46 5.81 -13.81
C LYS A 240 -10.63 6.19 -15.04
N ILE A 241 -10.12 5.21 -15.78
CA ILE A 241 -9.40 5.47 -17.04
C ILE A 241 -10.36 6.07 -18.08
N ALA A 242 -11.54 5.47 -18.27
CA ALA A 242 -12.53 5.95 -19.23
C ALA A 242 -13.10 7.35 -18.90
N GLU A 243 -13.13 7.74 -17.63
CA GLU A 243 -13.56 9.10 -17.22
C GLU A 243 -12.52 10.18 -17.55
N GLN A 244 -11.31 9.78 -17.95
CA GLN A 244 -10.20 10.68 -18.30
C GLN A 244 -10.04 10.90 -19.82
N GLU A 245 -10.67 10.04 -20.63
CA GLU A 245 -10.73 10.13 -22.11
C GLU A 245 -11.89 11.04 -22.57
#